data_6718ed79765c6ae32049c6433173a697
#
_entry.id   6718ed79765c6ae32049c6433173a697
#
_cell.length_a   1.000
_cell.length_b   1.000
_cell.length_c   1.000
_cell.angle_alpha   90.00
_cell.angle_beta   90.00
_cell.angle_gamma   90.00
#
_symmetry.space_group_name_H-M   'P 1'
#
loop_
_entity.id
_entity.type
_entity.pdbx_description
1 polymer ?
#
loop_
_entity_poly.entity_id
_entity_poly.type
_entity_poly.pdbx_seq_one_letter_code
_entity_poly.pdbx_strand_id
1 'polypeptide(L)'
;MEQALTRNTVSVWMYTPISRGVMRTKEIEHLKRDVTTLSRLRHPCILEVVEPLEECRSSYLFATEHVVASSHELLQDSVDPAHQLDEVELQKGFLQLARALDFLHDAKLVHTNLTSMSVVMNAKGDWKLCGCAYLTSLAGVQSDSGRWAYEEEEHALPEVMRRDMDFADPVYVIDRRVGPYNDMYSLGILFYMATHHSAKPYQ
;
A
#
# COMPACT_ATOMS: atom_id res chain seq x y z
N MET A 1 -27.63 -32.93 6.61
CA MET A 1 -26.96 -31.99 5.71
C MET A 1 -25.88 -31.33 6.54
N GLU A 2 -24.65 -31.88 6.52
CA GLU A 2 -23.48 -31.27 7.15
C GLU A 2 -23.07 -30.05 6.32
N GLN A 3 -23.17 -28.87 6.89
CA GLN A 3 -22.50 -27.70 6.36
C GLN A 3 -20.99 -27.93 6.53
N ALA A 4 -20.30 -28.21 5.43
CA ALA A 4 -18.85 -28.18 5.40
C ALA A 4 -18.40 -26.74 5.79
N LEU A 5 -17.86 -26.61 6.99
CA LEU A 5 -17.16 -25.41 7.43
C LEU A 5 -15.96 -25.25 6.50
N THR A 6 -16.07 -24.38 5.51
CA THR A 6 -14.93 -23.93 4.71
C THR A 6 -13.99 -23.17 5.65
N ARG A 7 -12.91 -23.82 6.08
CA ARG A 7 -11.83 -23.18 6.83
C ARG A 7 -11.06 -22.27 5.87
N ASN A 8 -11.40 -20.99 5.85
CA ASN A 8 -10.61 -20.01 5.14
C ASN A 8 -9.34 -19.73 5.96
N THR A 9 -8.18 -19.93 5.35
CA THR A 9 -6.91 -19.51 5.93
C THR A 9 -6.85 -17.99 5.88
N VAL A 10 -6.38 -17.36 6.98
CA VAL A 10 -6.21 -15.92 7.11
C VAL A 10 -4.80 -15.60 7.55
N SER A 11 -4.31 -14.41 7.24
CA SER A 11 -3.08 -13.87 7.81
C SER A 11 -3.42 -12.98 9.00
N VAL A 12 -2.82 -13.27 10.16
CA VAL A 12 -2.97 -12.45 11.36
C VAL A 12 -1.76 -11.54 11.49
N TRP A 13 -2.02 -10.25 11.59
CA TRP A 13 -1.02 -9.21 11.74
C TRP A 13 -1.00 -8.75 13.18
N MET A 14 0.17 -8.78 13.78
CA MET A 14 0.39 -8.31 15.15
C MET A 14 1.41 -7.18 15.15
N TYR A 15 1.00 -6.03 15.65
CA TYR A 15 1.87 -4.88 15.82
C TYR A 15 2.06 -4.58 17.30
N THR A 16 3.32 -4.54 17.74
CA THR A 16 3.70 -4.14 19.10
C THR A 16 4.52 -2.86 18.99
N PRO A 17 4.01 -1.70 19.48
CA PRO A 17 4.73 -0.44 19.42
C PRO A 17 6.07 -0.53 20.17
N ILE A 18 7.17 -0.25 19.46
CA ILE A 18 8.52 -0.22 20.03
C ILE A 18 8.86 1.19 20.49
N SER A 19 8.35 2.19 19.78
CA SER A 19 8.59 3.60 20.05
C SER A 19 7.91 4.09 21.34
N ARG A 20 8.37 5.23 21.87
CA ARG A 20 7.81 5.86 23.07
C ARG A 20 7.31 7.28 22.76
N GLY A 21 6.41 7.77 23.61
CA GLY A 21 5.90 9.15 23.52
C GLY A 21 5.15 9.44 22.22
N VAL A 22 5.37 10.62 21.66
CA VAL A 22 4.67 11.13 20.47
C VAL A 22 4.83 10.21 19.26
N MET A 23 6.00 9.59 19.04
CA MET A 23 6.25 8.67 17.94
C MET A 23 5.34 7.44 18.03
N ARG A 24 5.20 6.87 19.23
CA ARG A 24 4.28 5.74 19.43
C ARG A 24 2.83 6.10 19.08
N THR A 25 2.37 7.29 19.46
CA THR A 25 1.02 7.74 19.14
C THR A 25 0.81 7.84 17.64
N LYS A 26 1.75 8.43 16.91
CA LYS A 26 1.68 8.55 15.44
C LYS A 26 1.66 7.19 14.74
N GLU A 27 2.53 6.25 15.16
CA GLU A 27 2.55 4.90 14.59
C GLU A 27 1.20 4.19 14.77
N ILE A 28 0.61 4.30 15.96
CA ILE A 28 -0.70 3.69 16.26
C ILE A 28 -1.81 4.36 15.45
N GLU A 29 -1.80 5.68 15.33
CA GLU A 29 -2.79 6.42 14.51
C GLU A 29 -2.70 6.01 13.04
N HIS A 30 -1.49 5.87 12.49
CA HIS A 30 -1.27 5.39 11.12
C HIS A 30 -1.81 3.97 10.93
N LEU A 31 -1.52 3.05 11.86
CA LEU A 31 -2.04 1.69 11.80
C LEU A 31 -3.57 1.66 11.86
N LYS A 32 -4.17 2.40 12.79
CA LYS A 32 -5.63 2.50 12.92
C LYS A 32 -6.27 3.06 11.66
N ARG A 33 -5.67 4.09 11.07
CA ARG A 33 -6.12 4.70 9.82
C ARG A 33 -6.02 3.71 8.65
N ASP A 34 -4.89 3.00 8.52
CA ASP A 34 -4.68 2.01 7.46
C ASP A 34 -5.75 0.92 7.49
N VAL A 35 -5.89 0.22 8.62
CA VAL A 35 -6.85 -0.88 8.75
C VAL A 35 -8.29 -0.39 8.60
N THR A 36 -8.63 0.78 9.15
CA THR A 36 -9.97 1.37 9.00
C THR A 36 -10.27 1.71 7.54
N THR A 37 -9.30 2.24 6.82
CA THR A 37 -9.44 2.59 5.40
C THR A 37 -9.58 1.34 4.55
N LEU A 38 -8.69 0.36 4.72
CA LEU A 38 -8.77 -0.94 4.04
C LEU A 38 -10.10 -1.65 4.28
N SER A 39 -10.63 -1.62 5.51
CA SER A 39 -11.92 -2.25 5.84
C SER A 39 -13.11 -1.65 5.09
N ARG A 40 -12.99 -0.43 4.57
CA ARG A 40 -14.05 0.25 3.80
C ARG A 40 -13.92 0.05 2.30
N LEU A 41 -12.72 -0.26 1.81
CA LEU A 41 -12.46 -0.48 0.39
C LEU A 41 -12.84 -1.91 0.01
N ARG A 42 -13.68 -2.06 -1.02
CA ARG A 42 -14.15 -3.37 -1.50
C ARG A 42 -13.82 -3.49 -2.98
N HIS A 43 -12.67 -4.08 -3.26
CA HIS A 43 -12.20 -4.31 -4.62
C HIS A 43 -11.32 -5.58 -4.67
N PRO A 44 -11.43 -6.43 -5.71
CA PRO A 44 -10.71 -7.71 -5.78
C PRO A 44 -9.18 -7.58 -5.80
N CYS A 45 -8.63 -6.41 -6.16
CA CYS A 45 -7.19 -6.14 -6.17
C CYS A 45 -6.73 -5.28 -4.99
N ILE A 46 -7.58 -5.06 -3.98
CA ILE A 46 -7.22 -4.42 -2.70
C ILE A 46 -7.27 -5.50 -1.62
N LEU A 47 -6.33 -5.46 -0.68
CA LEU A 47 -6.23 -6.42 0.42
C LEU A 47 -7.48 -6.38 1.29
N GLU A 48 -8.14 -7.53 1.44
CA GLU A 48 -9.36 -7.65 2.22
C GLU A 48 -9.05 -7.82 3.70
N VAL A 49 -9.60 -6.94 4.54
CA VAL A 49 -9.60 -7.09 5.99
C VAL A 49 -10.77 -8.01 6.37
N VAL A 50 -10.46 -9.15 6.98
CA VAL A 50 -11.42 -10.16 7.42
C VAL A 50 -11.87 -9.89 8.85
N GLU A 51 -10.92 -9.59 9.75
CA GLU A 51 -11.20 -9.19 11.13
C GLU A 51 -10.64 -7.80 11.38
N PRO A 52 -11.45 -6.88 11.94
CA PRO A 52 -11.03 -5.51 12.18
C PRO A 52 -9.93 -5.42 13.24
N LEU A 53 -9.35 -4.22 13.38
CA LEU A 53 -8.31 -3.98 14.36
C LEU A 53 -8.83 -4.14 15.78
N GLU A 54 -8.21 -5.05 16.54
CA GLU A 54 -8.42 -5.26 17.97
C GLU A 54 -7.25 -4.68 18.75
N GLU A 55 -7.56 -3.90 19.78
CA GLU A 55 -6.58 -3.29 20.67
C GLU A 55 -6.40 -4.14 21.92
N CYS A 56 -5.24 -4.76 22.09
CA CYS A 56 -4.82 -5.50 23.26
C CYS A 56 -3.98 -4.61 24.19
N ARG A 57 -3.65 -5.09 25.39
CA ARG A 57 -2.86 -4.30 26.39
C ARG A 57 -1.54 -3.73 25.87
N SER A 58 -0.84 -4.46 25.01
CA SER A 58 0.49 -4.08 24.52
C SER A 58 0.65 -4.22 23.00
N SER A 59 -0.37 -4.67 22.30
CA SER A 59 -0.33 -4.98 20.87
C SER A 59 -1.64 -4.64 20.19
N TYR A 60 -1.59 -4.56 18.87
CA TYR A 60 -2.73 -4.38 17.98
C TYR A 60 -2.77 -5.56 17.04
N LEU A 61 -3.96 -6.13 16.83
CA LEU A 61 -4.17 -7.33 16.04
C LEU A 61 -5.27 -7.06 15.00
N PHE A 62 -5.07 -7.55 13.80
CA PHE A 62 -6.12 -7.61 12.77
C PHE A 62 -5.85 -8.80 11.85
N ALA A 63 -6.86 -9.23 11.09
CA ALA A 63 -6.69 -10.32 10.14
C ALA A 63 -7.12 -9.90 8.74
N THR A 64 -6.38 -10.40 7.75
CA THR A 64 -6.66 -10.19 6.32
C THR A 64 -6.87 -11.53 5.61
N GLU A 65 -7.31 -11.48 4.35
CA GLU A 65 -7.18 -12.64 3.47
C GLU A 65 -5.75 -13.17 3.52
N HIS A 66 -5.55 -14.46 3.19
CA HIS A 66 -4.25 -15.08 3.33
C HIS A 66 -3.20 -14.49 2.39
N VAL A 67 -2.15 -13.90 2.97
CA VAL A 67 -0.99 -13.32 2.30
C VAL A 67 0.17 -14.30 2.40
N VAL A 68 0.86 -14.55 1.29
CA VAL A 68 2.02 -15.46 1.22
C VAL A 68 3.35 -14.72 1.15
N ALA A 69 3.37 -13.53 0.53
CA ALA A 69 4.58 -12.71 0.41
C ALA A 69 4.23 -11.24 0.17
N SER A 70 5.16 -10.34 0.49
CA SER A 70 5.13 -8.95 0.02
C SER A 70 5.89 -8.83 -1.32
N SER A 71 5.55 -7.82 -2.12
CA SER A 71 6.35 -7.58 -3.35
C SER A 71 7.78 -7.17 -3.01
N HIS A 72 8.01 -6.59 -1.85
CA HIS A 72 9.36 -6.31 -1.37
C HIS A 72 10.21 -7.57 -1.25
N GLU A 73 9.66 -8.64 -0.65
CA GLU A 73 10.34 -9.93 -0.54
C GLU A 73 10.54 -10.59 -1.90
N LEU A 74 9.54 -10.54 -2.78
CA LEU A 74 9.59 -11.16 -4.12
C LEU A 74 10.55 -10.46 -5.08
N LEU A 75 10.82 -9.17 -4.87
CA LEU A 75 11.69 -8.36 -5.74
C LEU A 75 13.13 -8.27 -5.22
N GLN A 76 13.47 -8.90 -4.09
CA GLN A 76 14.86 -8.94 -3.61
C GLN A 76 15.72 -9.90 -4.45
N ASP A 77 16.95 -9.52 -4.74
CA ASP A 77 17.92 -10.33 -5.49
C ASP A 77 18.28 -11.67 -4.81
N SER A 78 17.93 -11.81 -3.53
CA SER A 78 18.19 -13.00 -2.73
C SER A 78 17.11 -14.08 -2.86
N VAL A 79 16.08 -13.87 -3.66
CA VAL A 79 15.00 -14.84 -3.86
C VAL A 79 15.56 -16.05 -4.63
N ASP A 80 15.30 -17.24 -4.10
CA ASP A 80 15.61 -18.50 -4.79
C ASP A 80 15.06 -18.46 -6.23
N PRO A 81 15.85 -18.76 -7.27
CA PRO A 81 15.39 -18.78 -8.67
C PRO A 81 14.08 -19.55 -8.89
N ALA A 82 13.77 -20.54 -8.02
CA ALA A 82 12.52 -21.28 -8.06
C ALA A 82 11.29 -20.47 -7.63
N HIS A 83 11.50 -19.31 -6.99
CA HIS A 83 10.45 -18.43 -6.48
C HIS A 83 10.44 -17.05 -7.18
N GLN A 84 11.27 -16.88 -8.22
CA GLN A 84 11.23 -15.66 -9.03
C GLN A 84 9.95 -15.63 -9.87
N LEU A 85 9.32 -14.46 -9.89
CA LEU A 85 8.13 -14.22 -10.71
C LEU A 85 8.49 -14.27 -12.19
N ASP A 86 7.71 -15.00 -12.96
CA ASP A 86 7.85 -15.00 -14.41
C ASP A 86 7.21 -13.73 -15.04
N GLU A 87 7.44 -13.53 -16.34
CA GLU A 87 6.92 -12.37 -17.06
C GLU A 87 5.39 -12.30 -17.03
N VAL A 88 4.71 -13.43 -17.09
CA VAL A 88 3.23 -13.50 -17.10
C VAL A 88 2.68 -13.15 -15.71
N GLU A 89 3.33 -13.61 -14.65
CA GLU A 89 2.98 -13.27 -13.27
C GLU A 89 3.19 -11.79 -12.99
N LEU A 90 4.29 -11.21 -13.48
CA LEU A 90 4.54 -9.77 -13.41
C LEU A 90 3.48 -8.97 -14.15
N GLN A 91 3.18 -9.34 -15.42
CA GLN A 91 2.13 -8.66 -16.20
C GLN A 91 0.77 -8.74 -15.51
N LYS A 92 0.39 -9.92 -15.00
CA LYS A 92 -0.84 -10.12 -14.23
C LYS A 92 -0.87 -9.21 -13.00
N GLY A 93 0.21 -9.20 -12.21
CA GLY A 93 0.32 -8.41 -11.00
C GLY A 93 0.18 -6.91 -11.26
N PHE A 94 0.91 -6.38 -12.25
CA PHE A 94 0.82 -4.96 -12.62
C PHE A 94 -0.57 -4.58 -13.16
N LEU A 95 -1.22 -5.46 -13.93
CA LEU A 95 -2.61 -5.24 -14.34
C LEU A 95 -3.56 -5.16 -13.15
N GLN A 96 -3.35 -6.00 -12.13
CA GLN A 96 -4.16 -5.97 -10.91
C GLN A 96 -3.94 -4.69 -10.11
N LEU A 97 -2.68 -4.22 -9.98
CA LEU A 97 -2.38 -2.93 -9.33
C LEU A 97 -2.99 -1.75 -10.10
N ALA A 98 -2.88 -1.74 -11.43
CA ALA A 98 -3.50 -0.70 -12.25
C ALA A 98 -5.02 -0.65 -12.03
N ARG A 99 -5.70 -1.80 -11.93
CA ARG A 99 -7.15 -1.87 -11.63
C ARG A 99 -7.49 -1.38 -10.22
N ALA A 100 -6.62 -1.65 -9.23
CA ALA A 100 -6.80 -1.13 -7.89
C ALA A 100 -6.68 0.39 -7.83
N LEU A 101 -5.69 0.95 -8.54
CA LEU A 101 -5.50 2.40 -8.64
C LEU A 101 -6.64 3.06 -9.42
N ASP A 102 -7.08 2.48 -10.54
CA ASP A 102 -8.23 2.97 -11.32
C ASP A 102 -9.48 3.08 -10.45
N PHE A 103 -9.79 2.04 -9.67
CA PHE A 103 -10.88 2.06 -8.69
C PHE A 103 -10.75 3.19 -7.66
N LEU A 104 -9.56 3.45 -7.13
CA LEU A 104 -9.31 4.55 -6.19
C LEU A 104 -9.48 5.92 -6.89
N HIS A 105 -8.90 6.08 -8.07
CA HIS A 105 -8.93 7.33 -8.82
C HIS A 105 -10.35 7.71 -9.28
N ASP A 106 -11.17 6.73 -9.66
CA ASP A 106 -12.59 6.93 -9.96
C ASP A 106 -13.37 7.45 -8.74
N ALA A 107 -13.03 6.95 -7.56
CA ALA A 107 -13.57 7.44 -6.28
C ALA A 107 -12.95 8.78 -5.82
N LYS A 108 -12.09 9.43 -6.65
CA LYS A 108 -11.36 10.65 -6.31
C LYS A 108 -10.43 10.48 -5.10
N LEU A 109 -9.84 9.31 -4.99
CA LEU A 109 -8.85 8.96 -3.96
C LEU A 109 -7.50 8.72 -4.64
N VAL A 110 -6.42 9.14 -3.99
CA VAL A 110 -5.04 8.90 -4.42
C VAL A 110 -4.33 8.13 -3.32
N HIS A 111 -3.60 7.08 -3.67
CA HIS A 111 -2.95 6.21 -2.69
C HIS A 111 -1.79 6.91 -1.97
N THR A 112 -0.98 7.65 -2.70
CA THR A 112 0.16 8.48 -2.26
C THR A 112 1.31 7.76 -1.54
N ASN A 113 1.20 6.45 -1.33
CA ASN A 113 2.22 5.64 -0.64
C ASN A 113 2.45 4.28 -1.34
N LEU A 114 2.43 4.27 -2.67
CA LEU A 114 2.70 3.05 -3.44
C LEU A 114 4.20 2.76 -3.46
N THR A 115 4.59 1.68 -2.81
CA THR A 115 5.96 1.16 -2.72
C THR A 115 5.95 -0.36 -2.79
N SER A 116 7.10 -1.01 -2.81
CA SER A 116 7.19 -2.48 -2.71
C SER A 116 6.60 -3.04 -1.40
N MET A 117 6.49 -2.21 -0.35
CA MET A 117 5.90 -2.61 0.93
C MET A 117 4.37 -2.51 0.94
N SER A 118 3.77 -1.77 0.01
CA SER A 118 2.31 -1.58 -0.08
C SER A 118 1.63 -2.56 -1.04
N VAL A 119 2.35 -3.58 -1.50
CA VAL A 119 1.83 -4.63 -2.37
C VAL A 119 2.14 -5.99 -1.78
N VAL A 120 1.11 -6.82 -1.68
CA VAL A 120 1.22 -8.20 -1.19
C VAL A 120 0.63 -9.19 -2.19
N MET A 121 1.01 -10.45 -2.10
CA MET A 121 0.50 -11.53 -2.92
C MET A 121 -0.25 -12.54 -2.06
N ASN A 122 -1.42 -12.95 -2.51
CA ASN A 122 -2.18 -14.01 -1.86
C ASN A 122 -1.80 -15.41 -2.38
N ALA A 123 -2.34 -16.47 -1.77
CA ALA A 123 -2.05 -17.85 -2.14
C ALA A 123 -2.49 -18.25 -3.57
N LYS A 124 -3.26 -17.41 -4.27
CA LYS A 124 -3.66 -17.61 -5.67
C LYS A 124 -2.72 -16.91 -6.65
N GLY A 125 -1.66 -16.27 -6.16
CA GLY A 125 -0.77 -15.44 -6.96
C GLY A 125 -1.42 -14.13 -7.43
N ASP A 126 -2.46 -13.65 -6.73
CA ASP A 126 -3.07 -12.35 -7.01
C ASP A 126 -2.37 -11.27 -6.21
N TRP A 127 -2.02 -10.17 -6.88
CA TRP A 127 -1.43 -9.01 -6.24
C TRP A 127 -2.52 -8.13 -5.65
N LYS A 128 -2.30 -7.67 -4.43
CA LYS A 128 -3.22 -6.89 -3.63
C LYS A 128 -2.55 -5.62 -3.15
N LEU A 129 -3.19 -4.49 -3.42
CA LEU A 129 -2.77 -3.20 -2.91
C LEU A 129 -3.16 -3.07 -1.43
N CYS A 130 -2.25 -2.59 -0.58
CA CYS A 130 -2.44 -2.29 0.83
C CYS A 130 -1.68 -1.01 1.22
N GLY A 131 -1.57 -0.67 2.52
CA GLY A 131 -0.85 0.53 2.95
C GLY A 131 -1.62 1.82 2.69
N CYS A 132 -2.93 1.82 2.93
CA CYS A 132 -3.85 2.93 2.66
C CYS A 132 -3.90 4.00 3.76
N ALA A 133 -2.93 4.03 4.69
CA ALA A 133 -2.88 5.02 5.78
C ALA A 133 -2.83 6.47 5.28
N TYR A 134 -2.25 6.67 4.11
CA TYR A 134 -2.01 7.98 3.49
C TYR A 134 -2.96 8.30 2.33
N LEU A 135 -3.99 7.48 2.15
CA LEU A 135 -5.00 7.69 1.12
C LEU A 135 -5.58 9.11 1.23
N THR A 136 -5.47 9.86 0.15
CA THR A 136 -5.85 11.28 0.10
C THR A 136 -7.07 11.46 -0.81
N SER A 137 -8.08 12.21 -0.33
CA SER A 137 -9.27 12.54 -1.12
C SER A 137 -9.02 13.80 -1.94
N LEU A 138 -9.33 13.73 -3.22
CA LEU A 138 -9.36 14.88 -4.13
C LEU A 138 -10.72 15.61 -4.13
N ALA A 139 -11.73 15.08 -3.42
CA ALA A 139 -13.05 15.67 -3.32
C ALA A 139 -13.03 16.88 -2.37
N GLY A 140 -13.30 18.07 -2.88
CA GLY A 140 -13.44 19.29 -2.07
C GLY A 140 -12.29 20.29 -2.14
N VAL A 141 -11.23 20.01 -2.91
CA VAL A 141 -10.10 20.93 -3.07
C VAL A 141 -10.02 21.43 -4.51
N GLN A 142 -11.04 22.18 -4.96
CA GLN A 142 -10.90 23.11 -6.08
C GLN A 142 -10.55 24.49 -5.51
N SER A 143 -9.29 24.76 -5.28
CA SER A 143 -8.84 26.15 -5.24
C SER A 143 -8.56 26.59 -6.68
N ASP A 144 -8.93 27.83 -7.03
CA ASP A 144 -8.78 28.47 -8.34
C ASP A 144 -7.35 28.45 -8.92
N SER A 145 -6.39 27.97 -8.17
CA SER A 145 -4.95 27.91 -8.54
C SER A 145 -4.46 26.49 -8.88
N GLY A 146 -5.28 25.44 -8.81
CA GLY A 146 -4.82 24.06 -8.96
C GLY A 146 -3.80 23.64 -7.89
N ARG A 147 -3.61 24.44 -6.88
CA ARG A 147 -2.67 24.24 -5.78
C ARG A 147 -3.43 23.63 -4.61
N TRP A 148 -3.14 22.41 -4.28
CA TRP A 148 -3.66 21.73 -3.10
C TRP A 148 -3.09 22.43 -1.87
N ALA A 149 -3.93 23.23 -1.19
CA ALA A 149 -3.56 23.76 0.12
C ALA A 149 -3.67 22.62 1.14
N TYR A 150 -2.57 21.95 1.40
CA TYR A 150 -2.44 21.15 2.62
C TYR A 150 -2.29 22.10 3.80
N GLU A 151 -3.09 21.92 4.82
CA GLU A 151 -2.76 22.45 6.14
C GLU A 151 -1.41 21.87 6.54
N GLU A 152 -0.43 22.75 6.78
CA GLU A 152 1.01 22.46 6.76
C GLU A 152 1.49 21.43 7.79
N GLU A 153 0.64 20.97 8.72
CA GLU A 153 1.06 20.09 9.81
C GLU A 153 0.62 18.62 9.70
N GLU A 154 -0.44 18.28 8.94
CA GLU A 154 -0.98 16.92 8.90
C GLU A 154 -0.46 16.05 7.75
N HIS A 155 0.11 16.61 6.72
CA HIS A 155 0.47 15.92 5.49
C HIS A 155 1.97 16.01 5.15
N ALA A 156 2.83 16.02 6.16
CA ALA A 156 4.23 15.71 5.91
C ALA A 156 4.30 14.34 5.21
N LEU A 157 5.09 14.27 4.13
CA LEU A 157 5.43 13.00 3.50
C LEU A 157 5.60 11.92 4.58
N PRO A 158 4.96 10.76 4.44
CA PRO A 158 5.19 9.64 5.36
C PRO A 158 6.68 9.46 5.57
N GLU A 159 7.08 9.13 6.79
CA GLU A 159 8.49 8.90 7.09
C GLU A 159 9.07 7.78 6.21
N VAL A 160 8.20 6.86 5.77
CA VAL A 160 8.49 5.80 4.79
C VAL A 160 8.81 6.40 3.41
N MET A 161 8.06 7.41 2.94
CA MET A 161 8.38 8.12 1.70
C MET A 161 9.66 8.97 1.80
N ARG A 162 10.03 9.43 3.00
CA ARG A 162 11.33 10.09 3.22
C ARG A 162 12.49 9.11 3.12
N ARG A 163 12.27 7.84 3.43
CA ARG A 163 13.28 6.77 3.29
C ARG A 163 13.33 6.20 1.88
N ASP A 164 12.20 6.19 1.18
CA ASP A 164 12.05 5.68 -0.19
C ASP A 164 11.67 6.81 -1.16
N MET A 165 12.51 7.86 -1.20
CA MET A 165 12.36 8.99 -2.15
C MET A 165 12.31 8.54 -3.62
N ASP A 166 12.80 7.34 -3.91
CA ASP A 166 12.80 6.76 -5.24
C ASP A 166 11.40 6.48 -5.80
N PHE A 167 10.40 6.30 -4.93
CA PHE A 167 9.00 6.13 -5.32
C PHE A 167 8.22 7.44 -5.39
N ALA A 168 8.79 8.55 -4.92
CA ALA A 168 8.10 9.82 -4.87
C ALA A 168 8.21 10.55 -6.20
N ASP A 169 7.05 10.95 -6.75
CA ASP A 169 7.00 11.81 -7.94
C ASP A 169 7.75 13.14 -7.67
N PRO A 170 8.75 13.50 -8.49
CA PRO A 170 9.48 14.76 -8.35
C PRO A 170 8.58 16.00 -8.29
N VAL A 171 7.48 16.01 -9.04
CA VAL A 171 6.49 17.11 -9.01
C VAL A 171 5.84 17.24 -7.64
N TYR A 172 5.49 16.11 -7.01
CA TYR A 172 4.97 16.14 -5.65
C TYR A 172 6.01 16.64 -4.65
N VAL A 173 7.27 16.21 -4.77
CA VAL A 173 8.35 16.64 -3.87
C VAL A 173 8.60 18.15 -3.95
N ILE A 174 8.54 18.71 -5.17
CA ILE A 174 8.82 20.13 -5.42
C ILE A 174 7.57 20.99 -5.16
N ASP A 175 6.46 20.66 -5.79
CA ASP A 175 5.27 21.51 -5.87
C ASP A 175 4.20 21.14 -4.84
N ARG A 176 4.35 20.02 -4.14
CA ARG A 176 3.35 19.46 -3.22
C ARG A 176 1.98 19.23 -3.88
N ARG A 177 1.97 18.96 -5.16
CA ARG A 177 0.73 18.62 -5.90
C ARG A 177 0.45 17.13 -5.78
N VAL A 178 -0.79 16.79 -5.42
CA VAL A 178 -1.26 15.42 -5.33
C VAL A 178 -2.31 15.15 -6.42
N GLY A 179 -2.15 14.03 -7.08
CA GLY A 179 -3.09 13.59 -8.10
C GLY A 179 -2.81 12.14 -8.52
N PRO A 180 -3.65 11.56 -9.38
CA PRO A 180 -3.48 10.21 -9.89
C PRO A 180 -2.09 9.93 -10.49
N TYR A 181 -1.45 10.95 -11.04
CA TYR A 181 -0.11 10.86 -11.63
C TYR A 181 0.97 10.46 -10.61
N ASN A 182 0.81 10.79 -9.32
CA ASN A 182 1.76 10.38 -8.29
C ASN A 182 1.77 8.85 -8.12
N ASP A 183 0.59 8.24 -8.07
CA ASP A 183 0.47 6.79 -7.98
C ASP A 183 1.00 6.11 -9.26
N MET A 184 0.73 6.70 -10.42
CA MET A 184 1.22 6.18 -11.70
C MET A 184 2.74 6.25 -11.82
N TYR A 185 3.36 7.33 -11.31
CA TYR A 185 4.81 7.44 -11.22
C TYR A 185 5.39 6.32 -10.33
N SER A 186 4.84 6.16 -9.11
CA SER A 186 5.28 5.13 -8.16
C SER A 186 5.09 3.72 -8.72
N LEU A 187 3.99 3.47 -9.44
CA LEU A 187 3.74 2.20 -10.15
C LEU A 187 4.81 1.95 -11.21
N GLY A 188 5.20 2.98 -11.98
CA GLY A 188 6.27 2.90 -12.96
C GLY A 188 7.63 2.54 -12.36
N ILE A 189 7.97 3.13 -11.19
CA ILE A 189 9.19 2.79 -10.45
C ILE A 189 9.14 1.32 -10.00
N LEU A 190 8.02 0.87 -9.44
CA LEU A 190 7.85 -0.51 -9.00
C LEU A 190 7.98 -1.49 -10.18
N PHE A 191 7.40 -1.15 -11.32
CA PHE A 191 7.53 -1.93 -12.56
C PHE A 191 8.97 -2.02 -13.03
N TYR A 192 9.69 -0.89 -13.06
CA TYR A 192 11.10 -0.86 -13.42
C TYR A 192 11.94 -1.76 -12.51
N MET A 193 11.77 -1.64 -11.19
CA MET A 193 12.47 -2.48 -10.22
C MET A 193 12.18 -3.97 -10.42
N ALA A 194 10.92 -4.34 -10.68
CA ALA A 194 10.52 -5.72 -10.92
C ALA A 194 11.13 -6.33 -12.17
N THR A 195 11.37 -5.51 -13.21
CA THR A 195 11.93 -5.97 -14.51
C THR A 195 13.45 -5.85 -14.59
N HIS A 196 14.09 -5.11 -13.68
CA HIS A 196 15.54 -4.84 -13.69
C HIS A 196 16.24 -5.30 -12.40
N HIS A 197 15.79 -6.41 -11.83
CA HIS A 197 16.39 -7.04 -10.65
C HIS A 197 16.64 -6.07 -9.50
N SER A 198 15.59 -5.37 -9.10
CA SER A 198 15.61 -4.37 -8.00
C SER A 198 16.52 -3.16 -8.24
N ALA A 199 17.09 -3.01 -9.46
CA ALA A 199 17.82 -1.80 -9.79
C ALA A 199 16.90 -0.57 -9.75
N LYS A 200 17.42 0.53 -9.22
CA LYS A 200 16.69 1.80 -9.19
C LYS A 200 16.92 2.58 -10.49
N PRO A 201 15.91 3.28 -11.05
CA PRO A 201 16.05 3.94 -12.34
C PRO A 201 17.01 5.15 -12.35
N TYR A 202 17.46 5.61 -11.17
CA TYR A 202 18.27 6.82 -10.99
C TYR A 202 19.60 6.56 -10.29
N GLN A 203 20.17 5.37 -10.43
CA GLN A 203 21.56 5.07 -9.98
C GLN A 203 22.55 5.30 -11.07
#